data_4c9ac7d359fde235f3325cf5dcbe0458
#
_entry.id   4c9ac7d359fde235f3325cf5dcbe0458
#
_cell.length_a   1.000
_cell.length_b   1.000
_cell.length_c   1.000
_cell.angle_alpha   90.00
_cell.angle_beta   90.00
_cell.angle_gamma   90.00
#
_symmetry.space_group_name_H-M   'P 1'
#
loop_
_entity.id
_entity.type
_entity.pdbx_description
1 polymer ?
#
loop_
_entity_poly.entity_id
_entity_poly.type
_entity_poly.pdbx_seq_one_letter_code
_entity_poly.pdbx_strand_id
1 'polypeptide(L)'
;KIKTIKGEIKAEHIVNAGGLWAREIGRMVGLELPVLAMEHMYLLTEDMPEVKAFNETSGTEMLHAVDFDGELYLRQERGGMLMGTYEKACRPWSEQTTPWSFGHELLEPDIDRIAPSLEVGFEHFPAFQNAGIRKIINGPFTFAPDGNPLIGPVKGMTNYWSACAVMAGFSQGGGVGLALANWIVNGDPGFDVWAMDVSRFGDYATMGFTNARVRENYSRRFSIRYPNEELTAGRPLATTPIYDRLSAAGAQFGAS
;
A
#
# COMPACT_ATOMS: atom_id res chain seq x y z
N LYS A 1 -21.64 19.15 1.61
CA LYS A 1 -22.60 18.87 0.54
C LYS A 1 -21.91 18.15 -0.60
N ILE A 2 -22.49 17.02 -1.03
CA ILE A 2 -22.01 16.24 -2.16
C ILE A 2 -23.02 16.37 -3.29
N LYS A 3 -22.56 16.69 -4.50
CA LYS A 3 -23.37 16.70 -5.72
C LYS A 3 -23.09 15.44 -6.53
N THR A 4 -24.14 14.76 -6.96
CA THR A 4 -24.07 13.57 -7.80
C THR A 4 -25.02 13.71 -8.99
N ILE A 5 -24.89 12.83 -9.98
CA ILE A 5 -25.83 12.76 -11.11
C ILE A 5 -27.27 12.41 -10.68
N LYS A 6 -27.44 11.83 -9.47
CA LYS A 6 -28.76 11.46 -8.90
C LYS A 6 -29.31 12.50 -7.93
N GLY A 7 -28.59 13.61 -7.67
CA GLY A 7 -29.04 14.67 -6.76
C GLY A 7 -27.96 15.11 -5.79
N GLU A 8 -28.37 15.83 -4.75
CA GLU A 8 -27.50 16.43 -3.75
C GLU A 8 -27.71 15.78 -2.39
N ILE A 9 -26.60 15.53 -1.70
CA ILE A 9 -26.59 15.03 -0.33
C ILE A 9 -25.99 16.11 0.57
N LYS A 10 -26.73 16.50 1.60
CA LYS A 10 -26.23 17.34 2.70
C LYS A 10 -25.86 16.43 3.86
N ALA A 11 -24.63 16.53 4.31
CA ALA A 11 -24.13 15.83 5.48
C ALA A 11 -23.29 16.79 6.30
N GLU A 12 -23.24 16.57 7.59
CA GLU A 12 -22.41 17.34 8.51
C GLU A 12 -20.94 16.94 8.32
N HIS A 13 -20.66 15.66 8.27
CA HIS A 13 -19.33 15.11 8.03
C HIS A 13 -19.25 14.43 6.66
N ILE A 14 -18.12 14.56 6.00
CA ILE A 14 -17.81 13.92 4.72
C ILE A 14 -16.52 13.12 4.89
N VAL A 15 -16.57 11.84 4.59
CA VAL A 15 -15.41 10.94 4.65
C VAL A 15 -14.98 10.56 3.24
N ASN A 16 -13.74 10.83 2.88
CA ASN A 16 -13.12 10.30 1.68
C ASN A 16 -12.56 8.90 2.00
N ALA A 17 -13.25 7.88 1.52
CA ALA A 17 -12.82 6.48 1.56
C ALA A 17 -12.73 5.92 0.12
N GLY A 18 -12.22 6.73 -0.81
CA GLY A 18 -12.29 6.51 -2.26
C GLY A 18 -11.31 5.46 -2.80
N GLY A 19 -10.51 4.80 -1.96
CA GLY A 19 -9.61 3.74 -2.41
C GLY A 19 -8.69 4.21 -3.54
N LEU A 20 -8.77 3.58 -4.71
CA LEU A 20 -7.99 3.96 -5.90
C LEU A 20 -8.24 5.41 -6.35
N TRP A 21 -9.43 5.95 -6.10
CA TRP A 21 -9.83 7.32 -6.47
C TRP A 21 -9.69 8.33 -5.34
N ALA A 22 -9.05 7.96 -4.24
CA ALA A 22 -8.91 8.83 -3.07
C ALA A 22 -8.31 10.21 -3.40
N ARG A 23 -7.29 10.23 -4.25
CA ARG A 23 -6.62 11.45 -4.71
C ARG A 23 -7.56 12.31 -5.58
N GLU A 24 -8.25 11.69 -6.52
CA GLU A 24 -9.19 12.36 -7.41
C GLU A 24 -10.38 12.97 -6.65
N ILE A 25 -10.89 12.26 -5.63
CA ILE A 25 -11.93 12.80 -4.73
C ILE A 25 -11.36 13.93 -3.87
N GLY A 26 -10.13 13.81 -3.39
CA GLY A 26 -9.44 14.91 -2.69
C GLY A 26 -9.35 16.17 -3.55
N ARG A 27 -8.97 16.03 -4.82
CA ARG A 27 -8.88 17.16 -5.78
C ARG A 27 -10.20 17.89 -5.99
N MET A 28 -11.35 17.23 -5.83
CA MET A 28 -12.66 17.89 -5.91
C MET A 28 -12.86 18.95 -4.82
N VAL A 29 -12.10 18.89 -3.75
CA VAL A 29 -12.12 19.85 -2.63
C VAL A 29 -10.82 20.62 -2.48
N GLY A 30 -9.90 20.53 -3.46
CA GLY A 30 -8.62 21.22 -3.44
C GLY A 30 -7.54 20.55 -2.58
N LEU A 31 -7.71 19.28 -2.26
CA LEU A 31 -6.75 18.48 -1.47
C LEU A 31 -5.94 17.55 -2.37
N GLU A 32 -4.62 17.68 -2.36
CA GLU A 32 -3.72 16.71 -2.97
C GLU A 32 -3.29 15.70 -1.90
N LEU A 33 -3.83 14.49 -1.98
CA LEU A 33 -3.42 13.39 -1.10
C LEU A 33 -2.19 12.69 -1.69
N PRO A 34 -1.16 12.41 -0.88
CA PRO A 34 0.01 11.65 -1.32
C PRO A 34 -0.33 10.16 -1.42
N VAL A 35 -1.16 9.81 -2.38
CA VAL A 35 -1.62 8.44 -2.66
C VAL A 35 -1.23 8.06 -4.08
N LEU A 36 -0.60 6.90 -4.22
CA LEU A 36 -0.22 6.34 -5.51
C LEU A 36 -0.74 4.91 -5.64
N ALA A 37 -1.40 4.60 -6.75
CA ALA A 37 -1.79 3.25 -7.06
C ALA A 37 -0.61 2.52 -7.73
N MET A 38 -0.26 1.34 -7.21
CA MET A 38 0.78 0.46 -7.72
C MET A 38 0.14 -0.77 -8.35
N GLU A 39 0.72 -1.29 -9.43
CA GLU A 39 0.43 -2.64 -9.88
C GLU A 39 0.96 -3.64 -8.86
N HIS A 40 0.18 -4.67 -8.57
CA HIS A 40 0.59 -5.74 -7.68
C HIS A 40 0.14 -7.09 -8.22
N MET A 41 1.08 -8.03 -8.26
CA MET A 41 0.82 -9.35 -8.81
C MET A 41 0.99 -10.46 -7.79
N TYR A 42 0.19 -11.49 -8.00
CA TYR A 42 0.37 -12.79 -7.37
C TYR A 42 0.03 -13.94 -8.32
N LEU A 43 0.67 -15.05 -8.08
CA LEU A 43 0.50 -16.29 -8.79
C LEU A 43 -0.39 -17.22 -7.96
N LEU A 44 -1.32 -17.90 -8.63
CA LEU A 44 -2.11 -19.02 -8.07
C LEU A 44 -1.66 -20.32 -8.74
N THR A 45 -1.31 -21.31 -7.93
CA THR A 45 -0.99 -22.65 -8.44
C THR A 45 -2.24 -23.44 -8.75
N GLU A 46 -2.09 -24.49 -9.56
CA GLU A 46 -3.01 -25.61 -9.55
C GLU A 46 -2.99 -26.31 -8.18
N ASP A 47 -3.87 -27.29 -7.99
CA ASP A 47 -3.88 -28.11 -6.78
C ASP A 47 -2.55 -28.82 -6.58
N MET A 48 -2.03 -28.76 -5.37
CA MET A 48 -0.74 -29.34 -4.97
C MET A 48 -0.96 -30.55 -4.05
N PRO A 49 -0.36 -31.72 -4.35
CA PRO A 49 -0.47 -32.91 -3.49
C PRO A 49 -0.01 -32.64 -2.05
N GLU A 50 1.04 -31.83 -1.88
CA GLU A 50 1.61 -31.45 -0.57
C GLU A 50 0.59 -30.69 0.29
N VAL A 51 -0.18 -29.79 -0.32
CA VAL A 51 -1.23 -29.02 0.37
C VAL A 51 -2.35 -29.96 0.83
N LYS A 52 -2.79 -30.89 -0.05
CA LYS A 52 -3.83 -31.87 0.28
C LYS A 52 -3.38 -32.79 1.42
N ALA A 53 -2.17 -33.34 1.32
CA ALA A 53 -1.62 -34.21 2.36
C ALA A 53 -1.47 -33.49 3.72
N PHE A 54 -1.06 -32.22 3.70
CA PHE A 54 -1.01 -31.40 4.91
C PHE A 54 -2.40 -31.22 5.53
N ASN A 55 -3.40 -30.85 4.74
CA ASN A 55 -4.76 -30.62 5.26
C ASN A 55 -5.39 -31.90 5.80
N GLU A 56 -5.18 -33.04 5.14
CA GLU A 56 -5.66 -34.34 5.61
C GLU A 56 -5.03 -34.75 6.95
N THR A 57 -3.74 -34.44 7.13
CA THR A 57 -2.98 -34.81 8.33
C THR A 57 -3.24 -33.87 9.50
N SER A 58 -3.27 -32.54 9.23
CA SER A 58 -3.37 -31.51 10.25
C SER A 58 -4.83 -31.16 10.60
N GLY A 59 -5.77 -31.40 9.68
CA GLY A 59 -7.15 -30.92 9.80
C GLY A 59 -7.32 -29.40 9.66
N THR A 60 -6.26 -28.69 9.22
CA THR A 60 -6.24 -27.22 9.08
C THR A 60 -5.61 -26.80 7.75
N GLU A 61 -5.83 -25.56 7.33
CA GLU A 61 -5.09 -24.94 6.24
C GLU A 61 -3.64 -24.60 6.64
N MET A 62 -2.76 -24.53 5.65
CA MET A 62 -1.39 -24.05 5.84
C MET A 62 -1.38 -22.59 6.29
N LEU A 63 -0.44 -22.25 7.17
CA LEU A 63 -0.26 -20.90 7.65
C LEU A 63 0.23 -19.95 6.54
N HIS A 64 -0.10 -18.70 6.69
CA HIS A 64 0.47 -17.62 5.89
C HIS A 64 1.96 -17.47 6.25
N ALA A 65 2.80 -17.42 5.24
CA ALA A 65 4.24 -17.22 5.39
C ALA A 65 4.71 -15.98 4.61
N VAL A 66 5.78 -15.36 5.10
CA VAL A 66 6.47 -14.25 4.43
C VAL A 66 7.91 -14.65 4.28
N ASP A 67 8.45 -14.48 3.08
CA ASP A 67 9.85 -14.67 2.75
C ASP A 67 10.49 -13.30 2.58
N PHE A 68 11.45 -12.99 3.45
CA PHE A 68 12.12 -11.69 3.49
C PHE A 68 13.22 -11.54 2.43
N ASP A 69 13.78 -12.65 1.94
CA ASP A 69 14.82 -12.62 0.92
C ASP A 69 14.23 -12.45 -0.48
N GLY A 70 13.12 -13.15 -0.76
CA GLY A 70 12.39 -13.05 -2.02
C GLY A 70 11.43 -11.86 -2.11
N GLU A 71 11.21 -11.11 -1.03
CA GLU A 71 10.18 -10.06 -0.93
C GLU A 71 8.80 -10.61 -1.32
N LEU A 72 8.44 -11.79 -0.81
CA LEU A 72 7.21 -12.47 -1.19
C LEU A 72 6.43 -12.99 0.01
N TYR A 73 5.15 -13.25 -0.23
CA TYR A 73 4.26 -13.85 0.73
C TYR A 73 3.53 -15.05 0.12
N LEU A 74 3.21 -15.99 0.97
CA LEU A 74 2.60 -17.26 0.62
C LEU A 74 1.39 -17.51 1.49
N ARG A 75 0.33 -18.06 0.90
CA ARG A 75 -0.79 -18.63 1.66
C ARG A 75 -1.46 -19.73 0.87
N GLN A 76 -2.14 -20.60 1.57
CA GLN A 76 -2.99 -21.57 0.93
C GLN A 76 -4.18 -20.88 0.22
N GLU A 77 -4.52 -21.37 -0.97
CA GLU A 77 -5.71 -21.01 -1.72
C GLU A 77 -6.38 -22.28 -2.23
N ARG A 78 -7.42 -22.73 -1.53
CA ARG A 78 -8.11 -24.02 -1.79
C ARG A 78 -7.12 -25.21 -1.71
N GLY A 79 -7.00 -26.01 -2.77
CA GLY A 79 -6.05 -27.13 -2.87
C GLY A 79 -4.65 -26.76 -3.34
N GLY A 80 -4.38 -25.49 -3.62
CA GLY A 80 -3.09 -24.96 -4.06
C GLY A 80 -2.59 -23.84 -3.17
N MET A 81 -1.66 -23.06 -3.71
CA MET A 81 -1.03 -21.95 -3.01
C MET A 81 -1.14 -20.66 -3.82
N LEU A 82 -1.13 -19.54 -3.10
CA LEU A 82 -0.92 -18.20 -3.63
C LEU A 82 0.50 -17.76 -3.26
N MET A 83 1.23 -17.21 -4.24
CA MET A 83 2.52 -16.54 -4.05
C MET A 83 2.42 -15.11 -4.59
N GLY A 84 2.53 -14.11 -3.74
CA GLY A 84 2.52 -12.70 -4.12
C GLY A 84 3.88 -12.05 -3.88
N THR A 85 4.22 -11.06 -4.71
CA THR A 85 5.55 -10.44 -4.74
C THR A 85 5.49 -8.94 -4.46
N TYR A 86 6.58 -8.41 -3.86
CA TYR A 86 6.86 -6.99 -3.80
C TYR A 86 8.16 -6.72 -4.56
N GLU A 87 8.08 -6.87 -5.85
CA GLU A 87 9.22 -6.86 -6.76
C GLU A 87 9.93 -5.50 -6.82
N LYS A 88 11.26 -5.53 -7.03
CA LYS A 88 12.09 -4.32 -7.13
C LYS A 88 11.76 -3.45 -8.35
N ALA A 89 11.38 -4.10 -9.45
CA ALA A 89 10.96 -3.44 -10.69
C ALA A 89 9.51 -2.96 -10.64
N CYS A 90 9.02 -2.56 -9.47
CA CYS A 90 7.64 -2.15 -9.22
C CYS A 90 7.18 -1.02 -10.15
N ARG A 91 5.90 -1.05 -10.52
CA ARG A 91 5.32 -0.10 -11.47
C ARG A 91 4.10 0.61 -10.87
N PRO A 92 4.07 1.95 -10.86
CA PRO A 92 2.83 2.67 -10.64
C PRO A 92 1.84 2.40 -11.78
N TRP A 93 0.59 2.18 -11.41
CA TRP A 93 -0.48 2.00 -12.39
C TRP A 93 -1.05 3.34 -12.85
N SER A 94 -1.20 4.30 -11.96
CA SER A 94 -1.88 5.57 -12.23
C SER A 94 -1.14 6.72 -11.56
N GLU A 95 -0.10 7.23 -12.23
CA GLU A 95 0.74 8.29 -11.66
C GLU A 95 0.04 9.65 -11.63
N GLN A 96 -0.73 10.01 -12.64
CA GLN A 96 -1.34 11.33 -12.75
C GLN A 96 -2.82 11.35 -12.36
N THR A 97 -3.61 10.45 -12.94
CA THR A 97 -5.06 10.43 -12.72
C THR A 97 -5.60 9.02 -12.82
N THR A 98 -6.33 8.58 -11.81
CA THR A 98 -7.03 7.30 -11.83
C THR A 98 -8.26 7.40 -12.71
N PRO A 99 -8.41 6.57 -13.76
CA PRO A 99 -9.56 6.62 -14.65
C PRO A 99 -10.87 6.31 -13.89
N TRP A 100 -11.87 7.17 -14.02
CA TRP A 100 -13.18 6.95 -13.40
C TRP A 100 -13.94 5.75 -13.98
N SER A 101 -13.60 5.35 -15.20
CA SER A 101 -14.19 4.20 -15.89
C SER A 101 -13.61 2.86 -15.46
N PHE A 102 -12.46 2.83 -14.76
CA PHE A 102 -11.86 1.60 -14.29
C PHE A 102 -12.73 0.92 -13.22
N GLY A 103 -12.98 -0.37 -13.36
CA GLY A 103 -13.73 -1.15 -12.38
C GLY A 103 -14.04 -2.56 -12.86
N HIS A 104 -14.04 -3.51 -11.93
CA HIS A 104 -14.29 -4.94 -12.19
C HIS A 104 -13.37 -5.58 -13.25
N GLU A 105 -12.18 -5.03 -13.42
CA GLU A 105 -11.18 -5.49 -14.38
C GLU A 105 -9.83 -5.67 -13.71
N LEU A 106 -9.00 -6.51 -14.29
CA LEU A 106 -7.62 -6.76 -13.88
C LEU A 106 -6.69 -6.17 -14.93
N LEU A 107 -5.45 -5.92 -14.52
CA LEU A 107 -4.39 -5.50 -15.42
C LEU A 107 -3.75 -6.72 -16.09
N GLU A 108 -3.07 -6.49 -17.22
CA GLU A 108 -2.33 -7.55 -17.87
C GLU A 108 -1.18 -8.04 -16.98
N PRO A 109 -0.98 -9.35 -16.84
CA PRO A 109 0.15 -9.91 -16.11
C PRO A 109 1.48 -9.59 -16.80
N ASP A 110 2.50 -9.29 -15.99
CA ASP A 110 3.88 -9.08 -16.43
C ASP A 110 4.77 -10.03 -15.64
N ILE A 111 4.91 -11.26 -16.16
CA ILE A 111 5.61 -12.33 -15.44
C ILE A 111 7.10 -12.05 -15.33
N ASP A 112 7.70 -11.44 -16.34
CA ASP A 112 9.13 -11.13 -16.38
C ASP A 112 9.52 -10.17 -15.25
N ARG A 113 8.59 -9.26 -14.90
CA ARG A 113 8.79 -8.31 -13.79
C ARG A 113 8.89 -8.99 -12.43
N ILE A 114 8.11 -10.04 -12.20
CA ILE A 114 8.08 -10.77 -10.92
C ILE A 114 8.98 -12.00 -10.91
N ALA A 115 9.52 -12.44 -12.06
CA ALA A 115 10.35 -13.62 -12.17
C ALA A 115 11.50 -13.69 -11.17
N PRO A 116 12.28 -12.61 -10.91
CA PRO A 116 13.35 -12.66 -9.92
C PRO A 116 12.89 -13.03 -8.49
N SER A 117 11.70 -12.57 -8.08
CA SER A 117 11.12 -12.96 -6.79
C SER A 117 10.60 -14.40 -6.80
N LEU A 118 9.98 -14.83 -7.91
CA LEU A 118 9.50 -16.19 -8.06
C LEU A 118 10.65 -17.21 -8.03
N GLU A 119 11.80 -16.89 -8.64
CA GLU A 119 12.98 -17.75 -8.61
C GLU A 119 13.45 -18.02 -7.18
N VAL A 120 13.55 -16.99 -6.33
CA VAL A 120 13.85 -17.15 -4.90
C VAL A 120 12.76 -17.96 -4.21
N GLY A 121 11.49 -17.70 -4.51
CA GLY A 121 10.39 -18.49 -3.96
C GLY A 121 10.44 -19.97 -4.32
N PHE A 122 10.83 -20.30 -5.54
CA PHE A 122 10.98 -21.70 -5.98
C PHE A 122 12.21 -22.37 -5.40
N GLU A 123 13.28 -21.61 -5.09
CA GLU A 123 14.43 -22.13 -4.36
C GLU A 123 14.09 -22.45 -2.90
N HIS A 124 13.41 -21.53 -2.21
CA HIS A 124 13.03 -21.69 -0.80
C HIS A 124 11.89 -22.69 -0.58
N PHE A 125 10.99 -22.82 -1.55
CA PHE A 125 9.82 -23.68 -1.52
C PHE A 125 9.76 -24.60 -2.76
N PRO A 126 10.62 -25.64 -2.84
CA PRO A 126 10.81 -26.44 -4.05
C PRO A 126 9.55 -27.12 -4.59
N ALA A 127 8.52 -27.33 -3.75
CA ALA A 127 7.25 -27.90 -4.18
C ALA A 127 6.57 -27.07 -5.28
N PHE A 128 6.82 -25.75 -5.32
CA PHE A 128 6.28 -24.88 -6.37
C PHE A 128 6.87 -25.16 -7.76
N GLN A 129 8.06 -25.72 -7.85
CA GLN A 129 8.71 -26.05 -9.14
C GLN A 129 7.91 -27.08 -9.94
N ASN A 130 7.14 -27.92 -9.24
CA ASN A 130 6.31 -28.95 -9.84
C ASN A 130 4.83 -28.55 -9.94
N ALA A 131 4.47 -27.40 -9.42
CA ALA A 131 3.09 -26.93 -9.44
C ALA A 131 2.76 -26.25 -10.78
N GLY A 132 1.63 -26.59 -11.39
CA GLY A 132 1.09 -25.85 -12.52
C GLY A 132 0.62 -24.45 -12.09
N ILE A 133 0.70 -23.49 -12.99
CA ILE A 133 0.16 -22.14 -12.77
C ILE A 133 -1.29 -22.11 -13.24
N ARG A 134 -2.22 -21.93 -12.32
CA ARG A 134 -3.64 -21.78 -12.65
C ARG A 134 -3.97 -20.38 -13.15
N LYS A 135 -3.40 -19.35 -12.51
CA LYS A 135 -3.66 -17.97 -12.86
C LYS A 135 -2.62 -17.01 -12.28
N ILE A 136 -2.34 -15.96 -13.00
CA ILE A 136 -1.63 -14.78 -12.47
C ILE A 136 -2.64 -13.64 -12.39
N ILE A 137 -2.67 -12.95 -11.27
CA ILE A 137 -3.53 -11.81 -11.03
C ILE A 137 -2.64 -10.58 -10.95
N ASN A 138 -2.97 -9.55 -11.72
CA ASN A 138 -2.39 -8.22 -11.61
C ASN A 138 -3.51 -7.21 -11.34
N GLY A 139 -3.40 -6.47 -10.26
CA GLY A 139 -4.40 -5.48 -9.89
C GLY A 139 -3.78 -4.26 -9.23
N PRO A 140 -4.41 -3.08 -9.36
CA PRO A 140 -3.91 -1.89 -8.70
C PRO A 140 -4.33 -1.84 -7.24
N PHE A 141 -3.45 -1.36 -6.36
CA PHE A 141 -3.80 -1.01 -5.00
C PHE A 141 -3.00 0.19 -4.48
N THR A 142 -3.50 0.86 -3.45
CA THR A 142 -3.06 2.19 -3.05
C THR A 142 -1.99 2.18 -2.00
N PHE A 143 -1.03 3.11 -2.13
CA PHE A 143 0.02 3.36 -1.14
C PHE A 143 0.13 4.84 -0.79
N ALA A 144 0.38 5.14 0.48
CA ALA A 144 1.00 6.39 0.91
C ALA A 144 2.54 6.26 0.88
N PRO A 145 3.30 7.36 0.98
CA PRO A 145 4.77 7.33 0.90
C PRO A 145 5.48 6.43 1.90
N ASP A 146 4.88 6.22 3.06
CA ASP A 146 5.38 5.35 4.14
C ASP A 146 4.65 3.98 4.21
N GLY A 147 3.66 3.75 3.33
CA GLY A 147 2.87 2.52 3.31
C GLY A 147 1.82 2.41 4.41
N ASN A 148 1.62 3.45 5.23
CA ASN A 148 0.58 3.47 6.25
C ASN A 148 -0.68 4.20 5.76
N PRO A 149 -1.87 3.89 6.30
CA PRO A 149 -3.09 4.61 5.99
C PRO A 149 -2.99 6.12 6.19
N LEU A 150 -3.87 6.86 5.53
CA LEU A 150 -4.07 8.30 5.69
C LEU A 150 -5.46 8.51 6.30
N ILE A 151 -5.54 8.62 7.62
CA ILE A 151 -6.81 8.73 8.35
C ILE A 151 -6.90 9.99 9.19
N GLY A 152 -8.11 10.40 9.48
CA GLY A 152 -8.40 11.51 10.40
C GLY A 152 -8.88 12.79 9.73
N PRO A 153 -9.00 13.88 10.50
CA PRO A 153 -9.48 15.17 10.01
C PRO A 153 -8.42 15.82 9.10
N VAL A 154 -8.87 16.33 7.96
CA VAL A 154 -7.98 17.02 7.03
C VAL A 154 -7.77 18.45 7.50
N LYS A 155 -6.52 18.83 7.75
CA LYS A 155 -6.15 20.18 8.22
C LYS A 155 -6.69 21.26 7.29
N GLY A 156 -7.32 22.28 7.86
CA GLY A 156 -7.91 23.40 7.12
C GLY A 156 -9.27 23.12 6.50
N MET A 157 -9.82 21.91 6.63
CA MET A 157 -11.15 21.54 6.11
C MET A 157 -12.09 21.15 7.25
N THR A 158 -13.11 21.94 7.50
CA THR A 158 -14.11 21.60 8.51
C THR A 158 -14.94 20.40 8.09
N ASN A 159 -15.03 19.39 8.96
CA ASN A 159 -15.87 18.20 8.79
C ASN A 159 -15.55 17.36 7.52
N TYR A 160 -14.33 17.46 7.01
CA TYR A 160 -13.83 16.60 5.93
C TYR A 160 -12.74 15.67 6.48
N TRP A 161 -12.92 14.38 6.26
CA TRP A 161 -12.14 13.30 6.86
C TRP A 161 -11.51 12.42 5.80
N SER A 162 -10.34 11.91 6.07
CA SER A 162 -9.63 10.94 5.25
C SER A 162 -9.74 9.53 5.85
N ALA A 163 -9.99 8.53 5.01
CA ALA A 163 -9.84 7.11 5.27
C ALA A 163 -9.23 6.46 4.02
N CYS A 164 -8.04 6.92 3.65
CA CYS A 164 -7.40 6.63 2.37
C CYS A 164 -6.13 5.81 2.54
N ALA A 165 -5.59 5.29 1.44
CA ALA A 165 -4.35 4.51 1.40
C ALA A 165 -4.34 3.33 2.38
N VAL A 166 -5.49 2.75 2.70
CA VAL A 166 -5.62 1.56 3.55
C VAL A 166 -5.24 0.34 2.72
N MET A 167 -3.94 0.18 2.49
CA MET A 167 -3.37 -0.84 1.61
C MET A 167 -3.76 -2.26 2.06
N ALA A 168 -3.53 -2.57 3.32
CA ALA A 168 -3.90 -3.85 3.93
C ALA A 168 -5.37 -3.83 4.40
N GLY A 169 -6.31 -3.55 3.48
CA GLY A 169 -7.70 -3.24 3.77
C GLY A 169 -8.42 -4.26 4.66
N PHE A 170 -8.26 -5.55 4.40
CA PHE A 170 -8.90 -6.60 5.20
C PHE A 170 -8.39 -6.67 6.64
N SER A 171 -7.10 -6.43 6.86
CA SER A 171 -6.51 -6.47 8.20
C SER A 171 -6.62 -5.14 8.96
N GLN A 172 -6.63 -4.00 8.27
CA GLN A 172 -6.62 -2.68 8.89
C GLN A 172 -7.98 -1.96 8.84
N GLY A 173 -8.87 -2.32 7.91
CA GLY A 173 -10.10 -1.57 7.65
C GLY A 173 -11.02 -1.46 8.87
N GLY A 174 -11.13 -2.52 9.68
CA GLY A 174 -11.92 -2.49 10.92
C GLY A 174 -11.36 -1.49 11.93
N GLY A 175 -10.03 -1.51 12.16
CA GLY A 175 -9.35 -0.57 13.06
C GLY A 175 -9.42 0.88 12.57
N VAL A 176 -9.23 1.10 11.27
CA VAL A 176 -9.38 2.43 10.63
C VAL A 176 -10.80 2.96 10.83
N GLY A 177 -11.82 2.11 10.61
CA GLY A 177 -13.22 2.48 10.82
C GLY A 177 -13.52 2.84 12.26
N LEU A 178 -13.00 2.06 13.22
CA LEU A 178 -13.18 2.31 14.66
C LEU A 178 -12.52 3.63 15.08
N ALA A 179 -11.25 3.85 14.70
CA ALA A 179 -10.53 5.08 15.00
C ALA A 179 -11.27 6.30 14.46
N LEU A 180 -11.69 6.23 13.20
CA LEU A 180 -12.37 7.34 12.54
C LEU A 180 -13.76 7.62 13.15
N ALA A 181 -14.53 6.58 13.48
CA ALA A 181 -15.82 6.73 14.15
C ALA A 181 -15.67 7.41 15.51
N ASN A 182 -14.71 6.95 16.32
CA ASN A 182 -14.41 7.59 17.61
C ASN A 182 -13.99 9.05 17.43
N TRP A 183 -13.15 9.32 16.47
CA TRP A 183 -12.65 10.68 16.22
C TRP A 183 -13.75 11.63 15.78
N ILE A 184 -14.66 11.20 14.91
CA ILE A 184 -15.82 11.99 14.48
C ILE A 184 -16.79 12.25 15.63
N VAL A 185 -17.06 11.24 16.47
CA VAL A 185 -18.10 11.33 17.52
C VAL A 185 -17.55 11.96 18.80
N ASN A 186 -16.33 11.61 19.19
CA ASN A 186 -15.77 11.97 20.48
C ASN A 186 -14.66 13.04 20.39
N GLY A 187 -14.21 13.39 19.18
CA GLY A 187 -13.11 14.32 18.95
C GLY A 187 -11.72 13.71 19.16
N ASP A 188 -11.63 12.40 19.42
CA ASP A 188 -10.40 11.66 19.67
C ASP A 188 -10.51 10.23 19.13
N PRO A 189 -9.48 9.65 18.49
CA PRO A 189 -9.54 8.31 17.92
C PRO A 189 -9.63 7.19 18.99
N GLY A 190 -9.34 7.49 20.27
CA GLY A 190 -9.40 6.56 21.38
C GLY A 190 -8.13 5.73 21.59
N PHE A 191 -7.18 5.80 20.69
CA PHE A 191 -5.86 5.14 20.74
C PHE A 191 -4.88 5.83 19.80
N ASP A 192 -3.60 5.53 19.95
CA ASP A 192 -2.55 6.15 19.16
C ASP A 192 -2.64 5.77 17.66
N VAL A 193 -2.88 6.79 16.83
CA VAL A 193 -2.92 6.68 15.37
C VAL A 193 -1.91 7.63 14.69
N TRP A 194 -0.93 8.14 15.43
CA TRP A 194 0.04 9.12 14.92
C TRP A 194 0.66 8.72 13.58
N ALA A 195 1.10 7.47 13.45
CA ALA A 195 1.69 6.95 12.23
C ALA A 195 0.71 6.83 11.05
N MET A 196 -0.58 7.07 11.28
CA MET A 196 -1.64 6.99 10.27
C MET A 196 -2.36 8.32 10.04
N ASP A 197 -2.09 9.34 10.87
CA ASP A 197 -2.71 10.66 10.74
C ASP A 197 -2.41 11.26 9.36
N VAL A 198 -3.46 11.66 8.64
CA VAL A 198 -3.32 12.29 7.32
C VAL A 198 -2.48 13.57 7.37
N SER A 199 -2.46 14.27 8.50
CA SER A 199 -1.72 15.52 8.72
C SER A 199 -0.20 15.34 8.83
N ARG A 200 0.30 14.09 8.92
CA ARG A 200 1.76 13.83 8.94
C ARG A 200 2.46 14.18 7.63
N PHE A 201 1.69 14.30 6.54
CA PHE A 201 2.18 14.80 5.27
C PHE A 201 1.68 16.23 5.03
N GLY A 202 2.60 17.13 4.75
CA GLY A 202 2.30 18.50 4.36
C GLY A 202 2.49 18.73 2.85
N ASP A 203 2.55 19.99 2.45
CA ASP A 203 2.67 20.42 1.04
C ASP A 203 3.95 19.92 0.35
N TYR A 204 4.95 19.49 1.11
CA TYR A 204 6.16 18.88 0.58
C TYR A 204 5.92 17.53 -0.09
N ALA A 205 4.82 16.85 0.26
CA ALA A 205 4.49 15.52 -0.27
C ALA A 205 3.89 15.63 -1.68
N THR A 206 4.66 16.21 -2.60
CA THR A 206 4.32 16.30 -4.02
C THR A 206 4.20 14.91 -4.66
N MET A 207 3.62 14.84 -5.86
CA MET A 207 3.54 13.57 -6.60
C MET A 207 4.91 13.00 -6.96
N GLY A 208 5.92 13.86 -7.20
CA GLY A 208 7.30 13.42 -7.40
C GLY A 208 7.88 12.72 -6.17
N PHE A 209 7.70 13.31 -5.00
CA PHE A 209 8.06 12.70 -3.73
C PHE A 209 7.27 11.40 -3.48
N THR A 210 5.96 11.45 -3.64
CA THR A 210 5.08 10.30 -3.43
C THR A 210 5.49 9.13 -4.31
N ASN A 211 5.75 9.37 -5.60
CA ASN A 211 6.19 8.35 -6.54
C ASN A 211 7.52 7.70 -6.09
N ALA A 212 8.52 8.51 -5.79
CA ALA A 212 9.83 8.02 -5.36
C ALA A 212 9.73 7.19 -4.06
N ARG A 213 9.02 7.70 -3.06
CA ARG A 213 8.84 7.05 -1.76
C ARG A 213 8.00 5.78 -1.83
N VAL A 214 6.90 5.81 -2.57
CA VAL A 214 6.04 4.62 -2.72
C VAL A 214 6.79 3.49 -3.41
N ARG A 215 7.57 3.78 -4.47
CA ARG A 215 8.39 2.76 -5.15
C ARG A 215 9.42 2.14 -4.20
N GLU A 216 10.13 2.96 -3.42
CA GLU A 216 11.09 2.47 -2.44
C GLU A 216 10.40 1.66 -1.33
N ASN A 217 9.28 2.14 -0.81
CA ASN A 217 8.53 1.43 0.23
C ASN A 217 7.95 0.10 -0.28
N TYR A 218 7.39 0.10 -1.49
CA TYR A 218 6.86 -1.10 -2.13
C TYR A 218 7.95 -2.18 -2.30
N SER A 219 9.05 -1.82 -2.95
CA SER A 219 10.14 -2.77 -3.27
C SER A 219 10.96 -3.23 -2.06
N ARG A 220 10.69 -2.68 -0.90
CA ARG A 220 11.29 -3.03 0.39
C ARG A 220 10.26 -3.41 1.45
N ARG A 221 9.09 -3.87 1.01
CA ARG A 221 7.96 -4.12 1.91
C ARG A 221 8.29 -5.15 2.98
N PHE A 222 9.01 -6.19 2.61
CA PHE A 222 9.44 -7.27 3.50
C PHE A 222 10.93 -7.24 3.80
N SER A 223 11.69 -6.30 3.26
CA SER A 223 13.12 -6.18 3.59
C SER A 223 13.34 -6.01 5.08
N ILE A 224 14.25 -6.75 5.63
CA ILE A 224 14.73 -6.56 7.00
C ILE A 224 15.43 -5.21 7.08
N ARG A 225 14.95 -4.34 7.97
CA ARG A 225 15.53 -3.01 8.20
C ARG A 225 16.41 -3.02 9.42
N TYR A 226 17.59 -2.41 9.29
CA TYR A 226 18.47 -2.20 10.44
C TYR A 226 17.95 -1.05 11.31
N PRO A 227 18.29 -1.06 12.63
CA PRO A 227 17.96 0.07 13.50
C PRO A 227 18.47 1.40 12.91
N ASN A 228 17.60 2.42 12.91
CA ASN A 228 17.87 3.75 12.33
C ASN A 228 18.07 3.76 10.80
N GLU A 229 17.77 2.68 10.10
CA GLU A 229 17.71 2.71 8.64
C GLU A 229 16.46 3.47 8.17
N GLU A 230 16.67 4.43 7.28
CA GLU A 230 15.61 5.28 6.75
C GLU A 230 15.49 5.13 5.23
N LEU A 231 14.27 5.32 4.73
CA LEU A 231 14.04 5.43 3.30
C LEU A 231 14.67 6.73 2.77
N THR A 232 15.43 6.65 1.69
CA THR A 232 16.22 7.77 1.15
C THR A 232 15.61 8.39 -0.10
N ALA A 233 14.71 7.67 -0.80
CA ALA A 233 14.10 8.17 -2.01
C ALA A 233 13.33 9.49 -1.78
N GLY A 234 13.38 10.38 -2.77
CA GLY A 234 12.72 11.68 -2.69
C GLY A 234 13.43 12.72 -1.85
N ARG A 235 14.64 12.46 -1.36
CA ARG A 235 15.48 13.42 -0.63
C ARG A 235 16.53 14.07 -1.54
N PRO A 236 17.00 15.30 -1.20
CA PRO A 236 16.43 16.22 -0.21
C PRO A 236 15.16 16.91 -0.74
N LEU A 237 14.18 17.20 0.12
CA LEU A 237 12.96 17.92 -0.25
C LEU A 237 12.98 19.37 0.21
N ALA A 238 13.21 19.56 1.51
CA ALA A 238 13.41 20.86 2.11
C ALA A 238 14.73 20.81 2.85
N THR A 239 15.57 21.83 2.64
CA THR A 239 16.89 21.91 3.24
C THR A 239 17.04 23.21 4.03
N THR A 240 17.84 23.16 5.09
CA THR A 240 18.21 24.37 5.81
C THR A 240 19.16 25.24 4.96
N PRO A 241 19.27 26.56 5.22
CA PRO A 241 20.21 27.44 4.50
C PRO A 241 21.69 27.03 4.60
N ILE A 242 22.05 26.17 5.56
CA ILE A 242 23.42 25.68 5.76
C ILE A 242 23.62 24.22 5.25
N TYR A 243 22.61 23.66 4.61
CA TYR A 243 22.62 22.24 4.15
C TYR A 243 23.87 21.91 3.33
N ASP A 244 24.18 22.71 2.29
CA ASP A 244 25.29 22.45 1.39
C ASP A 244 26.65 22.49 2.14
N ARG A 245 26.79 23.40 3.09
CA ARG A 245 28.01 23.51 3.92
C ARG A 245 28.16 22.29 4.83
N LEU A 246 27.07 21.84 5.43
CA LEU A 246 27.06 20.63 6.26
C LEU A 246 27.35 19.38 5.43
N SER A 247 26.74 19.27 4.25
CA SER A 247 27.00 18.17 3.31
C SER A 247 28.46 18.12 2.90
N ALA A 248 29.05 19.27 2.52
CA ALA A 248 30.47 19.36 2.18
C ALA A 248 31.41 18.99 3.36
N ALA A 249 30.94 19.18 4.59
CA ALA A 249 31.65 18.79 5.81
C ALA A 249 31.43 17.32 6.22
N GLY A 250 30.71 16.52 5.42
CA GLY A 250 30.45 15.12 5.67
C GLY A 250 29.35 14.82 6.68
N ALA A 251 28.41 15.75 6.89
CA ALA A 251 27.28 15.53 7.79
C ALA A 251 26.40 14.38 7.28
N GLN A 252 25.88 13.59 8.22
CA GLN A 252 24.83 12.60 7.96
C GLN A 252 23.46 13.23 8.22
N PHE A 253 22.53 13.05 7.29
CA PHE A 253 21.19 13.64 7.38
C PHE A 253 20.15 12.56 7.61
N GLY A 254 19.29 12.74 8.62
CA GLY A 254 18.10 11.96 8.87
C GLY A 254 16.85 12.63 8.30
N ALA A 255 15.74 11.88 8.19
CA ALA A 255 14.42 12.44 7.97
C ALA A 255 13.85 12.91 9.31
N SER A 256 13.24 14.08 9.31
CA SER A 256 12.48 14.59 10.45
C SER A 256 10.99 14.49 10.16
#